data_259a6b96eebd57c426f0307310336044
#
_entry.id   259a6b96eebd57c426f0307310336044
#
_cell.length_a   1.000
_cell.length_b   1.000
_cell.length_c   1.000
_cell.angle_alpha   90.00
_cell.angle_beta   90.00
_cell.angle_gamma   90.00
#
_symmetry.space_group_name_H-M   'P 1'
#
loop_
_entity.id
_entity.type
_entity.pdbx_description
1 polymer ?
#
loop_
_entity_poly.entity_id
_entity_poly.type
_entity_poly.pdbx_seq_one_letter_code
_entity_poly.pdbx_strand_id
1 'polypeptide(L)'
;GDEGSAYWIAKKMLNVFCQEVDGRLEKTILYDLIKRECHLVNDYDIITFMNNLNHDRTKIAALAYINGLAAKEKDPNALKIYKQAAEEIYKLINLLSKNFKSPISVSYIGGVFQHAGSFIIPHLQDQLGNRFNLIPPIHTPEYGAYILAKKLR
;
A
#
# COMPACT_ATOMS: atom_id res chain seq x y z
N GLY A 1 11.53 7.01 0.58
CA GLY A 1 10.93 6.84 -0.71
C GLY A 1 10.33 5.48 -0.93
N ASP A 2 9.43 5.05 -0.04
CA ASP A 2 8.74 3.75 -0.20
C ASP A 2 7.30 3.85 0.34
N GLU A 3 6.90 5.06 0.65
CA GLU A 3 5.60 5.38 1.23
C GLU A 3 4.48 4.98 0.25
N GLY A 4 3.46 4.29 0.77
CA GLY A 4 2.36 3.74 -0.03
C GLY A 4 2.68 2.42 -0.75
N SER A 5 3.91 1.89 -0.69
CA SER A 5 4.26 0.58 -1.25
C SER A 5 3.71 -0.58 -0.41
N ALA A 6 3.72 -1.79 -0.98
CA ALA A 6 3.34 -3.01 -0.25
C ALA A 6 4.21 -3.22 1.01
N TYR A 7 5.50 -2.94 0.92
CA TYR A 7 6.41 -3.00 2.07
C TYR A 7 6.01 -2.01 3.17
N TRP A 8 5.69 -0.76 2.79
CA TRP A 8 5.25 0.26 3.74
C TRP A 8 3.91 -0.12 4.38
N ILE A 9 2.93 -0.61 3.59
CA ILE A 9 1.64 -1.08 4.08
C ILE A 9 1.83 -2.22 5.09
N ALA A 10 2.65 -3.22 4.77
CA ALA A 10 2.94 -4.33 5.67
C ALA A 10 3.57 -3.86 6.99
N LYS A 11 4.54 -2.93 6.95
CA LYS A 11 5.13 -2.36 8.17
C LYS A 11 4.13 -1.59 9.01
N LYS A 12 3.22 -0.82 8.38
CA LYS A 12 2.15 -0.12 9.11
C LYS A 12 1.19 -1.11 9.76
N MET A 13 0.80 -2.15 9.03
CA MET A 13 -0.06 -3.22 9.53
C MET A 13 0.55 -3.92 10.75
N LEU A 14 1.82 -4.30 10.68
CA LEU A 14 2.53 -4.93 11.80
C LEU A 14 2.67 -3.99 13.00
N ASN A 15 2.87 -2.70 12.76
CA ASN A 15 2.88 -1.70 13.83
C ASN A 15 1.50 -1.59 14.52
N VAL A 16 0.41 -1.61 13.74
CA VAL A 16 -0.96 -1.65 14.29
C VAL A 16 -1.16 -2.90 15.13
N PHE A 17 -0.75 -4.07 14.65
CA PHE A 17 -0.81 -5.31 15.43
C PHE A 17 -0.12 -5.19 16.78
N CYS A 18 1.09 -4.64 16.83
CA CYS A 18 1.78 -4.41 18.09
C CYS A 18 1.01 -3.46 19.02
N GLN A 19 0.33 -2.44 18.48
CA GLN A 19 -0.50 -1.54 19.27
C GLN A 19 -1.78 -2.22 19.80
N GLU A 20 -2.34 -3.15 19.05
CA GLU A 20 -3.46 -3.98 19.49
C GLU A 20 -3.04 -4.99 20.56
N VAL A 21 -1.82 -5.55 20.45
CA VAL A 21 -1.25 -6.46 21.46
C VAL A 21 -1.01 -5.76 22.79
N ASP A 22 -0.45 -4.55 22.78
CA ASP A 22 -0.13 -3.82 24.02
C ASP A 22 -1.28 -2.95 24.56
N GLY A 23 -2.48 -3.02 23.92
CA GLY A 23 -3.70 -2.35 24.39
C GLY A 23 -3.81 -0.87 24.06
N ARG A 24 -2.93 -0.32 23.22
CA ARG A 24 -3.05 1.06 22.71
C ARG A 24 -4.15 1.21 21.66
N LEU A 25 -4.51 0.11 20.99
CA LEU A 25 -5.65 0.00 20.08
C LEU A 25 -6.52 -1.19 20.52
N GLU A 26 -7.81 -1.11 20.23
CA GLU A 26 -8.71 -2.26 20.34
C GLU A 26 -8.34 -3.32 19.31
N LYS A 27 -8.39 -4.60 19.73
CA LYS A 27 -8.17 -5.73 18.82
C LYS A 27 -9.28 -5.79 17.79
N THR A 28 -8.91 -5.86 16.55
CA THR A 28 -9.83 -5.93 15.42
C THR A 28 -9.64 -7.24 14.64
N ILE A 29 -10.38 -7.41 13.54
CA ILE A 29 -10.20 -8.55 12.63
C ILE A 29 -8.76 -8.63 12.09
N LEU A 30 -8.08 -7.48 11.94
CA LEU A 30 -6.70 -7.42 11.51
C LEU A 30 -5.77 -8.18 12.46
N TYR A 31 -5.98 -8.07 13.77
CA TYR A 31 -5.23 -8.82 14.77
C TYR A 31 -5.36 -10.34 14.57
N ASP A 32 -6.59 -10.84 14.42
CA ASP A 32 -6.84 -12.28 14.24
C ASP A 32 -6.24 -12.79 12.93
N LEU A 33 -6.36 -11.99 11.86
CA LEU A 33 -5.80 -12.33 10.55
C LEU A 33 -4.26 -12.42 10.61
N ILE A 34 -3.59 -11.50 11.27
CA ILE A 34 -2.13 -11.54 11.41
C ILE A 34 -1.71 -12.78 12.20
N LYS A 35 -2.37 -13.09 13.30
CA LYS A 35 -2.07 -14.31 14.06
C LYS A 35 -2.23 -15.56 13.21
N ARG A 36 -3.30 -15.66 12.45
CA ARG A 36 -3.58 -16.80 11.59
C ARG A 36 -2.57 -16.94 10.46
N GLU A 37 -2.37 -15.88 9.69
CA GLU A 37 -1.56 -15.90 8.48
C GLU A 37 -0.05 -15.99 8.77
N CYS A 38 0.39 -15.47 9.91
CA CYS A 38 1.77 -15.59 10.39
C CYS A 38 1.98 -16.79 11.31
N HIS A 39 0.95 -17.62 11.56
CA HIS A 39 1.00 -18.81 12.41
C HIS A 39 1.50 -18.53 13.84
N LEU A 40 1.07 -17.40 14.43
CA LEU A 40 1.46 -17.00 15.77
C LEU A 40 0.62 -17.74 16.82
N VAL A 41 1.26 -18.49 17.72
CA VAL A 41 0.59 -19.16 18.84
C VAL A 41 0.28 -18.13 19.94
N ASN A 42 1.27 -17.32 20.29
CA ASN A 42 1.11 -16.19 21.21
C ASN A 42 1.50 -14.87 20.52
N ASP A 43 1.16 -13.75 21.14
CA ASP A 43 1.32 -12.42 20.51
C ASP A 43 2.79 -12.05 20.30
N TYR A 44 3.69 -12.51 21.17
CA TYR A 44 5.11 -12.20 21.09
C TYR A 44 5.87 -13.04 20.04
N ASP A 45 5.24 -14.09 19.49
CA ASP A 45 5.85 -14.87 18.41
C ASP A 45 6.11 -14.02 17.17
N ILE A 46 5.45 -12.85 17.04
CA ILE A 46 5.70 -11.89 15.99
C ILE A 46 7.17 -11.46 15.92
N ILE A 47 7.86 -11.39 17.07
CA ILE A 47 9.28 -11.02 17.14
C ILE A 47 10.13 -12.08 16.43
N THR A 48 9.91 -13.36 16.77
CA THR A 48 10.62 -14.48 16.13
C THR A 48 10.27 -14.58 14.65
N PHE A 49 8.98 -14.43 14.31
CA PHE A 49 8.52 -14.40 12.92
C PHE A 49 9.25 -13.33 12.11
N MET A 50 9.31 -12.09 12.59
CA MET A 50 9.98 -10.99 11.91
C MET A 50 11.49 -11.20 11.80
N ASN A 51 12.13 -11.73 12.83
CA ASN A 51 13.57 -12.06 12.78
C ASN A 51 13.87 -13.11 11.71
N ASN A 52 13.01 -14.12 11.55
CA ASN A 52 13.15 -15.16 10.53
C ASN A 52 12.98 -14.64 9.10
N LEU A 53 12.35 -13.47 8.91
CA LEU A 53 12.31 -12.81 7.60
C LEU A 53 13.63 -12.15 7.20
N ASN A 54 14.60 -12.04 8.11
CA ASN A 54 15.96 -11.51 7.87
C ASN A 54 15.97 -10.14 7.16
N HIS A 55 15.03 -9.27 7.49
CA HIS A 55 14.82 -7.95 6.83
C HIS A 55 14.58 -8.04 5.31
N ASP A 56 14.22 -9.20 4.80
CA ASP A 56 13.89 -9.39 3.38
C ASP A 56 12.67 -8.54 3.01
N ARG A 57 12.92 -7.48 2.21
CA ARG A 57 11.89 -6.54 1.79
C ARG A 57 10.76 -7.21 1.02
N THR A 58 11.09 -8.20 0.18
CA THR A 58 10.10 -8.90 -0.65
C THR A 58 9.17 -9.75 0.22
N LYS A 59 9.73 -10.48 1.19
CA LYS A 59 8.95 -11.28 2.13
C LYS A 59 8.06 -10.41 3.02
N ILE A 60 8.59 -9.28 3.51
CA ILE A 60 7.80 -8.32 4.30
C ILE A 60 6.70 -7.70 3.44
N ALA A 61 7.01 -7.26 2.22
CA ALA A 61 6.02 -6.69 1.31
C ALA A 61 4.90 -7.68 0.98
N ALA A 62 5.21 -8.97 0.87
CA ALA A 62 4.22 -10.01 0.64
C ALA A 62 3.14 -10.05 1.74
N LEU A 63 3.46 -9.69 2.98
CA LEU A 63 2.47 -9.67 4.08
C LEU A 63 1.37 -8.62 3.88
N ALA A 64 1.53 -7.66 2.99
CA ALA A 64 0.50 -6.63 2.73
C ALA A 64 -0.85 -7.22 2.27
N TYR A 65 -0.88 -8.47 1.77
CA TYR A 65 -2.13 -9.13 1.43
C TYR A 65 -3.06 -9.30 2.65
N ILE A 66 -2.49 -9.46 3.85
CA ILE A 66 -3.26 -9.59 5.09
C ILE A 66 -4.07 -8.31 5.35
N ASN A 67 -3.46 -7.13 5.12
CA ASN A 67 -4.19 -5.86 5.18
C ASN A 67 -5.34 -5.82 4.17
N GLY A 68 -5.14 -6.41 2.99
CA GLY A 68 -6.17 -6.53 1.97
C GLY A 68 -7.33 -7.43 2.40
N LEU A 69 -7.05 -8.54 3.09
CA LEU A 69 -8.08 -9.41 3.67
C LEU A 69 -8.90 -8.65 4.72
N ALA A 70 -8.23 -7.98 5.68
CA ALA A 70 -8.89 -7.21 6.71
C ALA A 70 -9.75 -6.06 6.13
N ALA A 71 -9.24 -5.35 5.14
CA ALA A 71 -9.99 -4.26 4.49
C ALA A 71 -11.26 -4.75 3.78
N LYS A 72 -11.26 -5.96 3.20
CA LYS A 72 -12.47 -6.58 2.62
C LYS A 72 -13.53 -6.85 3.67
N GLU A 73 -13.13 -7.20 4.89
CA GLU A 73 -13.98 -7.34 6.07
C GLU A 73 -14.32 -6.00 6.75
N LYS A 74 -13.98 -4.88 6.11
CA LYS A 74 -14.24 -3.51 6.58
C LYS A 74 -13.52 -3.18 7.90
N ASP A 75 -12.39 -3.80 8.17
CA ASP A 75 -11.56 -3.51 9.33
C ASP A 75 -11.12 -2.04 9.34
N PRO A 76 -11.40 -1.28 10.42
CA PRO A 76 -11.14 0.15 10.45
C PRO A 76 -9.64 0.49 10.40
N ASN A 77 -8.79 -0.33 10.99
CA ASN A 77 -7.35 -0.14 11.01
C ASN A 77 -6.75 -0.40 9.63
N ALA A 78 -7.18 -1.47 8.96
CA ALA A 78 -6.75 -1.80 7.60
C ALA A 78 -7.17 -0.73 6.58
N LEU A 79 -8.41 -0.24 6.66
CA LEU A 79 -8.90 0.85 5.81
C LEU A 79 -8.13 2.15 6.05
N LYS A 80 -7.80 2.47 7.32
CA LYS A 80 -6.99 3.64 7.69
C LYS A 80 -5.59 3.55 7.08
N ILE A 81 -4.97 2.37 7.05
CA ILE A 81 -3.66 2.16 6.42
C ILE A 81 -3.72 2.48 4.92
N TYR A 82 -4.75 2.04 4.20
CA TYR A 82 -4.91 2.37 2.78
C TYR A 82 -5.19 3.85 2.53
N LYS A 83 -5.96 4.49 3.40
CA LYS A 83 -6.15 5.95 3.34
C LYS A 83 -4.82 6.68 3.50
N GLN A 84 -4.00 6.30 4.48
CA GLN A 84 -2.66 6.86 4.67
C GLN A 84 -1.75 6.59 3.46
N ALA A 85 -1.83 5.41 2.84
CA ALA A 85 -1.09 5.12 1.61
C ALA A 85 -1.48 6.07 0.48
N ALA A 86 -2.78 6.35 0.29
CA ALA A 86 -3.26 7.34 -0.68
C ALA A 86 -2.71 8.75 -0.39
N GLU A 87 -2.66 9.16 0.88
CA GLU A 87 -2.10 10.44 1.32
C GLU A 87 -0.62 10.57 0.95
N GLU A 88 0.17 9.53 1.18
CA GLU A 88 1.60 9.53 0.82
C GLU A 88 1.81 9.57 -0.70
N ILE A 89 1.03 8.80 -1.46
CA ILE A 89 1.06 8.82 -2.93
C ILE A 89 0.68 10.21 -3.44
N TYR A 90 -0.34 10.85 -2.88
CA TYR A 90 -0.73 12.21 -3.24
C TYR A 90 0.41 13.21 -3.01
N LYS A 91 1.13 13.14 -1.89
CA LYS A 91 2.29 14.01 -1.61
C LYS A 91 3.35 13.92 -2.70
N LEU A 92 3.65 12.69 -3.17
CA LEU A 92 4.59 12.48 -4.27
C LEU A 92 4.10 13.09 -5.58
N ILE A 93 2.84 12.85 -5.95
CA ILE A 93 2.22 13.42 -7.15
C ILE A 93 2.25 14.94 -7.09
N ASN A 94 1.84 15.54 -5.99
CA ASN A 94 1.80 16.98 -5.81
C ASN A 94 3.20 17.60 -5.89
N LEU A 95 4.21 16.96 -5.32
CA LEU A 95 5.60 17.41 -5.40
C LEU A 95 6.11 17.42 -6.85
N LEU A 96 5.92 16.32 -7.56
CA LEU A 96 6.41 16.13 -8.93
C LEU A 96 5.66 17.00 -9.95
N SER A 97 4.42 17.38 -9.64
CA SER A 97 3.54 18.13 -10.56
C SER A 97 3.82 19.62 -10.64
N LYS A 98 4.74 20.17 -9.81
CA LYS A 98 4.98 21.62 -9.71
C LYS A 98 5.33 22.29 -11.03
N ASN A 99 6.00 21.57 -11.95
CA ASN A 99 6.46 22.07 -13.24
C ASN A 99 5.50 21.75 -14.40
N PHE A 100 4.32 21.20 -14.13
CA PHE A 100 3.35 20.82 -15.13
C PHE A 100 2.17 21.79 -15.17
N LYS A 101 1.65 22.07 -16.36
CA LYS A 101 0.44 22.89 -16.55
C LYS A 101 -0.80 22.03 -16.26
N SER A 102 -1.76 22.62 -15.53
CA SER A 102 -3.05 21.96 -15.22
C SER A 102 -3.99 21.99 -16.45
N PRO A 103 -4.86 20.98 -16.66
CA PRO A 103 -5.00 19.77 -15.87
C PRO A 103 -3.88 18.74 -16.17
N ILE A 104 -3.45 18.01 -15.15
CA ILE A 104 -2.34 17.05 -15.26
C ILE A 104 -2.92 15.63 -15.28
N SER A 105 -2.64 14.87 -16.32
CA SER A 105 -2.98 13.45 -16.37
C SER A 105 -1.98 12.64 -15.55
N VAL A 106 -2.51 11.85 -14.62
CA VAL A 106 -1.74 10.94 -13.75
C VAL A 106 -2.25 9.53 -13.97
N SER A 107 -1.34 8.59 -14.14
CA SER A 107 -1.67 7.16 -14.20
C SER A 107 -0.93 6.39 -13.12
N TYR A 108 -1.38 5.18 -12.83
CA TYR A 108 -0.86 4.35 -11.77
C TYR A 108 -0.53 2.96 -12.28
N ILE A 109 0.50 2.33 -11.69
CA ILE A 109 0.94 0.98 -12.04
C ILE A 109 1.55 0.28 -10.83
N GLY A 110 1.50 -1.04 -10.84
CA GLY A 110 2.12 -1.88 -9.82
C GLY A 110 1.14 -2.69 -8.99
N GLY A 111 1.67 -3.67 -8.27
CA GLY A 111 0.89 -4.67 -7.53
C GLY A 111 -0.04 -4.09 -6.47
N VAL A 112 0.32 -2.98 -5.83
CA VAL A 112 -0.54 -2.33 -4.84
C VAL A 112 -1.84 -1.87 -5.48
N PHE A 113 -1.79 -1.23 -6.64
CA PHE A 113 -2.99 -0.79 -7.35
C PHE A 113 -3.79 -1.95 -7.93
N GLN A 114 -3.13 -3.03 -8.34
CA GLN A 114 -3.81 -4.23 -8.83
C GLN A 114 -4.62 -4.94 -7.74
N HIS A 115 -4.08 -5.02 -6.51
CA HIS A 115 -4.67 -5.79 -5.43
C HIS A 115 -5.45 -4.95 -4.41
N ALA A 116 -5.11 -3.67 -4.24
CA ALA A 116 -5.71 -2.77 -3.27
C ALA A 116 -6.21 -1.45 -3.87
N GLY A 117 -6.25 -1.33 -5.20
CA GLY A 117 -6.68 -0.12 -5.89
C GLY A 117 -8.08 0.34 -5.49
N SER A 118 -9.02 -0.58 -5.28
CA SER A 118 -10.38 -0.26 -4.83
C SER A 118 -10.44 0.45 -3.48
N PHE A 119 -9.43 0.29 -2.62
CA PHE A 119 -9.33 0.97 -1.33
C PHE A 119 -8.51 2.26 -1.39
N ILE A 120 -7.57 2.38 -2.33
CA ILE A 120 -6.62 3.50 -2.42
C ILE A 120 -7.12 4.57 -3.41
N ILE A 121 -7.58 4.15 -4.59
CA ILE A 121 -7.95 5.07 -5.69
C ILE A 121 -9.01 6.08 -5.30
N PRO A 122 -10.12 5.71 -4.62
CA PRO A 122 -11.13 6.69 -4.23
C PRO A 122 -10.56 7.81 -3.35
N HIS A 123 -9.77 7.47 -2.33
CA HIS A 123 -9.13 8.45 -1.47
C HIS A 123 -8.09 9.32 -2.20
N LEU A 124 -7.39 8.72 -3.17
CA LEU A 124 -6.44 9.45 -3.99
C LEU A 124 -7.15 10.44 -4.93
N GLN A 125 -8.27 10.04 -5.54
CA GLN A 125 -9.10 10.90 -6.39
C GLN A 125 -9.64 12.10 -5.62
N ASP A 126 -10.15 11.88 -4.41
CA ASP A 126 -10.66 12.95 -3.54
C ASP A 126 -9.59 14.01 -3.25
N GLN A 127 -8.33 13.58 -3.02
CA GLN A 127 -7.23 14.50 -2.73
C GLN A 127 -6.68 15.21 -3.98
N LEU A 128 -6.72 14.56 -5.13
CA LEU A 128 -6.20 15.10 -6.39
C LEU A 128 -7.04 16.29 -6.88
N GLY A 129 -8.36 16.26 -6.65
CA GLY A 129 -9.29 17.32 -7.06
C GLY A 129 -9.22 17.63 -8.57
N ASN A 130 -9.65 18.83 -8.95
CA ASN A 130 -9.76 19.23 -10.36
C ASN A 130 -8.41 19.54 -11.04
N ARG A 131 -7.32 19.60 -10.29
CA ARG A 131 -5.99 19.86 -10.87
C ARG A 131 -5.44 18.66 -11.62
N PHE A 132 -5.88 17.48 -11.25
CA PHE A 132 -5.37 16.21 -11.79
C PHE A 132 -6.48 15.39 -12.41
N ASN A 133 -6.14 14.69 -13.49
CA ASN A 133 -7.00 13.70 -14.11
C ASN A 133 -6.39 12.32 -13.90
N LEU A 134 -6.91 11.57 -12.93
CA LEU A 134 -6.43 10.22 -12.64
C LEU A 134 -7.04 9.25 -13.66
N ILE A 135 -6.20 8.68 -14.51
CA ILE A 135 -6.60 7.79 -15.60
C ILE A 135 -6.01 6.39 -15.40
N PRO A 136 -6.73 5.33 -15.75
CA PRO A 136 -6.17 3.98 -15.76
C PRO A 136 -4.99 3.89 -16.76
N PRO A 137 -4.06 2.94 -16.54
CA PRO A 137 -2.95 2.72 -17.46
C PRO A 137 -3.47 2.29 -18.83
N ILE A 138 -2.93 2.90 -19.90
CA ILE A 138 -3.31 2.61 -21.30
C ILE A 138 -2.65 1.31 -21.77
N HIS A 139 -1.44 1.06 -21.33
CA HIS A 139 -0.61 -0.09 -21.68
C HIS A 139 0.10 -0.68 -20.48
N THR A 140 0.61 -1.90 -20.64
CA THR A 140 1.44 -2.56 -19.62
C THR A 140 2.84 -1.92 -19.54
N PRO A 141 3.58 -2.11 -18.43
CA PRO A 141 4.96 -1.63 -18.27
C PRO A 141 5.89 -2.15 -19.35
N GLU A 142 5.71 -3.40 -19.76
CA GLU A 142 6.52 -4.06 -20.78
C GLU A 142 6.37 -3.36 -22.14
N TYR A 143 5.16 -2.92 -22.49
CA TYR A 143 4.93 -2.14 -23.69
C TYR A 143 5.63 -0.78 -23.62
N GLY A 144 5.58 -0.11 -22.47
CA GLY A 144 6.32 1.13 -22.21
C GLY A 144 7.82 0.95 -22.41
N ALA A 145 8.40 -0.12 -21.84
CA ALA A 145 9.81 -0.47 -22.02
C ALA A 145 10.17 -0.73 -23.50
N TYR A 146 9.31 -1.45 -24.23
CA TYR A 146 9.47 -1.67 -25.67
C TYR A 146 9.54 -0.34 -26.45
N ILE A 147 8.62 0.59 -26.18
CA ILE A 147 8.61 1.91 -26.84
C ILE A 147 9.87 2.71 -26.54
N LEU A 148 10.35 2.70 -25.29
CA LEU A 148 11.60 3.37 -24.93
C LEU A 148 12.79 2.76 -25.67
N ALA A 149 12.91 1.44 -25.69
CA ALA A 149 13.99 0.74 -26.41
C ALA A 149 13.99 1.03 -27.91
N LYS A 150 12.80 1.16 -28.52
CA LYS A 150 12.67 1.52 -29.95
C LYS A 150 13.12 2.95 -30.26
N LYS A 151 12.96 3.89 -29.31
CA LYS A 151 13.38 5.29 -29.48
C LYS A 151 14.89 5.50 -29.32
N LEU A 152 15.58 4.54 -28.69
CA LEU A 152 17.03 4.59 -28.48
C LEU A 152 17.85 3.98 -29.64
N ARG A 153 17.17 3.43 -30.65
CA ARG A 153 17.75 2.95 -31.90
C ARG A 153 17.60 4.01 -33.00
#